data_3b8658f78a611cc9b95e3d25f8c4455b
#
_entry.id   3b8658f78a611cc9b95e3d25f8c4455b
#
_cell.length_a   1.000
_cell.length_b   1.000
_cell.length_c   1.000
_cell.angle_alpha   90.00
_cell.angle_beta   90.00
_cell.angle_gamma   90.00
#
_symmetry.space_group_name_H-M   'P 1'
#
loop_
_entity.id
_entity.type
_entity.pdbx_description
1 polymer ?
#
loop_
_entity_poly.entity_id
_entity_poly.type
_entity_poly.pdbx_seq_one_letter_code
_entity_poly.pdbx_strand_id
1 'polypeptide(L)'
;MKIVKSDNCMRDNANWSDDTVKEVYKQATSGGVLLSSMGNPKPAPVYWDKMLINASQVTNPPIDPLREPMETKVFLGKKPVKPRRDEKGRLICDMPPQLELSMPVMFSAMSYGSISYNAHLSMARAARELGIYYNTGEGGLHDDFYSYGKNTIVQVAYGRFGVHSGYLNAGAAIEIKMGQGAKPGIGGHLPGAKISGDVSRTRMVPLGSDAISPAPHHDIYSIEDLRQLVMSLKEVTGYKKPVIVKVAAVHNIAAIAGGIARSGADIIAIDGFRGGTGAAPTRIRDNVGIPVELALAAVDRSLREEGIRDNVSIIVGGSIRSSADVVKAVALGADACYIATAALLAMGCHLCRSCQTGKCSWGIATQREELVSRLDPDEGSLRLVNLMTAWKHEIKELMGGMGINSIEALRGNRLILRGIGLNEKELEILGIFHAGA
;
A
#
# COMPACT_ATOMS: atom_id res chain seq x y z
N MET A 1 47.03 -2.41 -5.71
CA MET A 1 47.12 -2.54 -4.24
C MET A 1 46.18 -3.69 -3.84
N LYS A 2 46.73 -4.84 -3.40
CA LYS A 2 45.88 -5.92 -2.91
C LYS A 2 45.39 -5.56 -1.51
N ILE A 3 44.11 -5.27 -1.36
CA ILE A 3 43.49 -5.07 -0.04
C ILE A 3 43.50 -6.43 0.64
N VAL A 4 44.31 -6.57 1.69
CA VAL A 4 44.37 -7.76 2.53
C VAL A 4 43.06 -7.82 3.30
N LYS A 5 42.26 -8.85 3.07
CA LYS A 5 41.08 -9.17 3.92
C LYS A 5 41.62 -9.63 5.28
N SER A 6 41.67 -8.75 6.25
CA SER A 6 41.82 -9.16 7.64
C SER A 6 40.43 -9.32 8.25
N ASP A 7 40.05 -10.58 8.50
CA ASP A 7 38.74 -10.94 9.06
C ASP A 7 38.55 -10.53 10.54
N ASN A 8 39.52 -9.86 11.17
CA ASN A 8 39.55 -9.69 12.61
C ASN A 8 39.77 -8.26 13.13
N CYS A 9 39.55 -7.20 12.34
CA CYS A 9 39.87 -5.83 12.79
C CYS A 9 38.80 -4.77 12.67
N MET A 10 37.54 -5.13 12.33
CA MET A 10 36.47 -4.15 12.33
C MET A 10 35.77 -4.16 13.70
N ARG A 11 36.07 -3.14 14.52
CA ARG A 11 35.31 -2.88 15.74
C ARG A 11 34.10 -2.00 15.36
N ASP A 12 32.93 -2.58 15.48
CA ASP A 12 31.66 -1.84 15.36
C ASP A 12 31.59 -0.73 16.41
N ASN A 13 31.22 0.47 16.01
CA ASN A 13 31.01 1.59 16.91
C ASN A 13 29.83 2.44 16.44
N ALA A 14 29.39 3.39 17.26
CA ALA A 14 28.21 4.21 17.00
C ALA A 14 28.28 4.99 15.66
N ASN A 15 29.45 5.34 15.17
CA ASN A 15 29.64 6.08 13.92
C ASN A 15 29.84 5.17 12.70
N TRP A 16 30.49 4.02 12.89
CA TRP A 16 30.93 3.11 11.83
C TRP A 16 30.47 1.69 12.13
N SER A 17 29.20 1.42 11.87
CA SER A 17 28.66 0.05 11.95
C SER A 17 29.28 -0.85 10.87
N ASP A 18 29.34 -2.14 11.12
CA ASP A 18 29.82 -3.13 10.16
C ASP A 18 29.13 -3.01 8.80
N ASP A 19 27.82 -2.77 8.80
CA ASP A 19 27.06 -2.59 7.56
C ASP A 19 27.48 -1.33 6.82
N THR A 20 27.68 -0.21 7.53
CA THR A 20 28.16 1.04 6.93
C THR A 20 29.52 0.86 6.29
N VAL A 21 30.45 0.18 6.99
CA VAL A 21 31.81 -0.09 6.49
C VAL A 21 31.75 -0.99 5.25
N LYS A 22 30.99 -2.08 5.28
CA LYS A 22 30.76 -2.97 4.12
C LYS A 22 30.19 -2.22 2.91
N GLU A 23 29.24 -1.32 3.13
CA GLU A 23 28.66 -0.48 2.08
C GLU A 23 29.70 0.43 1.44
N VAL A 24 30.56 1.11 2.24
CA VAL A 24 31.65 1.96 1.74
C VAL A 24 32.64 1.15 0.90
N TYR A 25 33.09 -0.01 1.38
CA TYR A 25 33.96 -0.89 0.60
C TYR A 25 33.34 -1.34 -0.72
N LYS A 26 32.05 -1.70 -0.71
CA LYS A 26 31.33 -2.11 -1.92
C LYS A 26 31.27 -0.96 -2.94
N GLN A 27 30.98 0.26 -2.49
CA GLN A 27 30.95 1.43 -3.36
C GLN A 27 32.35 1.79 -3.89
N ALA A 28 33.38 1.74 -3.03
CA ALA A 28 34.74 1.98 -3.43
C ALA A 28 35.27 0.97 -4.47
N THR A 29 34.75 -0.25 -4.44
CA THR A 29 35.11 -1.30 -5.40
C THR A 29 34.38 -1.17 -6.73
N SER A 30 33.10 -0.81 -6.71
CA SER A 30 32.21 -0.85 -7.90
C SER A 30 31.98 0.51 -8.54
N GLY A 31 32.20 1.63 -7.81
CA GLY A 31 31.76 2.96 -8.24
C GLY A 31 30.26 3.13 -8.37
N GLY A 32 29.48 2.11 -7.99
CA GLY A 32 28.03 2.03 -8.26
C GLY A 32 27.15 2.45 -7.09
N VAL A 33 25.88 2.75 -7.40
CA VAL A 33 24.84 2.98 -6.41
C VAL A 33 24.47 1.66 -5.72
N LEU A 34 24.35 1.68 -4.40
CA LEU A 34 23.86 0.54 -3.64
C LEU A 34 22.36 0.37 -3.85
N LEU A 35 21.95 -0.80 -4.32
CA LEU A 35 20.55 -1.18 -4.45
C LEU A 35 20.16 -2.12 -3.32
N SER A 36 18.95 -1.95 -2.84
CA SER A 36 18.34 -2.77 -1.80
C SER A 36 16.85 -3.01 -2.09
N SER A 37 16.24 -3.86 -1.30
CA SER A 37 14.83 -4.23 -1.44
C SER A 37 14.13 -4.27 -0.09
N MET A 38 12.82 -4.49 -0.09
CA MET A 38 11.96 -4.45 1.08
C MET A 38 11.93 -3.05 1.73
N GLY A 39 11.37 -2.93 2.92
CA GLY A 39 11.34 -1.67 3.68
C GLY A 39 12.66 -1.35 4.37
N ASN A 40 12.75 -0.15 4.94
CA ASN A 40 13.89 0.33 5.70
C ASN A 40 14.21 -0.62 6.89
N PRO A 41 15.42 -1.16 6.98
CA PRO A 41 15.84 -2.03 8.09
C PRO A 41 16.30 -1.27 9.34
N LYS A 42 16.54 0.04 9.23
CA LYS A 42 17.06 0.82 10.34
C LYS A 42 15.99 1.00 11.43
N PRO A 43 16.41 1.08 12.70
CA PRO A 43 15.49 1.39 13.78
C PRO A 43 14.96 2.82 13.57
N ALA A 44 13.77 2.96 13.01
CA ALA A 44 13.00 4.18 12.97
C ALA A 44 11.76 4.01 13.84
N PRO A 45 11.26 5.06 14.49
CA PRO A 45 10.04 4.94 15.29
C PRO A 45 8.91 4.35 14.46
N VAL A 46 8.28 3.30 14.99
CA VAL A 46 7.04 2.75 14.47
C VAL A 46 5.93 3.32 15.36
N TYR A 47 5.19 4.29 14.84
CA TYR A 47 4.19 5.00 15.64
C TYR A 47 3.01 4.11 16.00
N TRP A 48 2.72 3.06 15.20
CA TRP A 48 1.74 2.03 15.59
C TRP A 48 2.04 1.41 16.95
N ASP A 49 3.32 1.20 17.30
CA ASP A 49 3.73 0.62 18.57
C ASP A 49 3.65 1.62 19.75
N LYS A 50 3.52 2.91 19.43
CA LYS A 50 3.38 3.99 20.42
C LYS A 50 1.94 4.42 20.63
N MET A 51 0.97 3.72 20.06
CA MET A 51 -0.45 3.95 20.24
C MET A 51 -1.12 2.75 20.90
N LEU A 52 -1.94 3.02 21.90
CA LEU A 52 -2.80 2.04 22.57
C LEU A 52 -4.25 2.28 22.19
N ILE A 53 -5.06 1.24 22.23
CA ILE A 53 -6.49 1.29 21.97
C ILE A 53 -7.19 1.32 23.33
N ASN A 54 -8.14 2.26 23.52
CA ASN A 54 -8.96 2.34 24.70
C ASN A 54 -9.96 1.17 24.74
N ALA A 55 -10.10 0.57 25.90
CA ALA A 55 -11.17 -0.38 26.14
C ALA A 55 -12.52 0.32 26.32
N SER A 56 -13.60 -0.43 26.11
CA SER A 56 -14.96 -0.03 26.45
C SER A 56 -15.11 0.28 27.94
N GLN A 57 -16.11 1.07 28.29
CA GLN A 57 -16.43 1.47 29.64
C GLN A 57 -17.93 1.32 29.92
N VAL A 58 -18.39 1.62 31.13
CA VAL A 58 -19.77 1.43 31.57
C VAL A 58 -20.80 2.10 30.62
N THR A 59 -20.46 3.28 30.09
CA THR A 59 -21.35 4.02 29.16
C THR A 59 -21.33 3.47 27.73
N ASN A 60 -20.34 2.63 27.38
CA ASN A 60 -20.19 1.96 26.10
C ASN A 60 -19.67 0.55 26.37
N PRO A 61 -20.54 -0.41 26.72
CA PRO A 61 -20.14 -1.74 27.15
C PRO A 61 -19.45 -2.54 26.05
N PRO A 62 -18.63 -3.54 26.37
CA PRO A 62 -18.01 -4.41 25.37
C PRO A 62 -19.09 -5.21 24.63
N ILE A 63 -18.77 -5.56 23.39
CA ILE A 63 -19.60 -6.39 22.51
C ILE A 63 -18.90 -7.73 22.34
N ASP A 64 -19.62 -8.84 22.50
CA ASP A 64 -19.08 -10.17 22.24
C ASP A 64 -19.14 -10.48 20.73
N PRO A 65 -17.99 -10.50 20.02
CA PRO A 65 -17.98 -10.71 18.57
C PRO A 65 -18.40 -12.12 18.14
N LEU A 66 -18.50 -13.07 19.08
CA LEU A 66 -18.97 -14.43 18.81
C LEU A 66 -20.50 -14.55 18.89
N ARG A 67 -21.16 -13.60 19.55
CA ARG A 67 -22.63 -13.63 19.79
C ARG A 67 -23.38 -12.52 19.10
N GLU A 68 -22.70 -11.41 18.76
CA GLU A 68 -23.33 -10.24 18.18
C GLU A 68 -22.79 -9.96 16.77
N PRO A 69 -23.60 -9.44 15.85
CA PRO A 69 -23.15 -9.12 14.50
C PRO A 69 -22.12 -7.98 14.53
N MET A 70 -20.98 -8.22 13.88
CA MET A 70 -19.88 -7.26 13.75
C MET A 70 -19.63 -6.96 12.27
N GLU A 71 -19.77 -5.72 11.86
CA GLU A 71 -19.57 -5.31 10.47
C GLU A 71 -18.15 -4.82 10.23
N THR A 72 -17.43 -5.54 9.36
CA THR A 72 -16.06 -5.19 8.95
C THR A 72 -15.99 -4.69 7.50
N LYS A 73 -17.11 -4.67 6.79
CA LYS A 73 -17.22 -4.24 5.40
C LYS A 73 -16.95 -2.74 5.29
N VAL A 74 -16.22 -2.35 4.25
CA VAL A 74 -15.98 -0.94 3.92
C VAL A 74 -16.23 -0.68 2.44
N PHE A 75 -16.55 0.57 2.12
CA PHE A 75 -16.77 1.06 0.77
C PHE A 75 -15.79 2.18 0.46
N LEU A 76 -15.00 2.02 -0.61
CA LEU A 76 -13.99 2.99 -1.01
C LEU A 76 -14.44 3.71 -2.28
N GLY A 77 -14.41 5.01 -2.24
CA GLY A 77 -14.80 5.89 -3.31
C GLY A 77 -15.40 7.18 -2.77
N LYS A 78 -15.88 7.99 -3.68
CA LYS A 78 -16.54 9.25 -3.34
C LYS A 78 -17.89 8.98 -2.70
N LYS A 79 -18.22 9.66 -1.59
CA LYS A 79 -19.53 9.54 -0.97
C LYS A 79 -20.61 10.28 -1.77
N PRO A 80 -21.87 9.80 -1.80
CA PRO A 80 -22.96 10.49 -2.47
C PRO A 80 -23.27 11.82 -1.77
N VAL A 81 -23.38 12.90 -2.55
CA VAL A 81 -23.50 14.27 -2.02
C VAL A 81 -24.83 14.54 -1.33
N LYS A 82 -25.93 13.97 -1.80
CA LYS A 82 -27.28 14.08 -1.16
C LYS A 82 -28.17 12.91 -1.63
N PRO A 83 -28.38 11.89 -0.82
CA PRO A 83 -29.42 10.90 -1.13
C PRO A 83 -30.78 11.56 -1.11
N ARG A 84 -31.53 11.44 -2.22
CA ARG A 84 -32.93 11.86 -2.31
C ARG A 84 -33.82 10.65 -2.22
N ARG A 85 -35.04 10.80 -1.72
CA ARG A 85 -36.07 9.77 -1.78
C ARG A 85 -37.19 10.21 -2.71
N ASP A 86 -37.71 9.27 -3.49
CA ASP A 86 -38.93 9.50 -4.28
C ASP A 86 -40.17 9.54 -3.38
N GLU A 87 -41.33 9.84 -3.98
CA GLU A 87 -42.62 9.87 -3.29
C GLU A 87 -43.01 8.52 -2.66
N LYS A 88 -42.39 7.43 -3.11
CA LYS A 88 -42.56 6.08 -2.56
C LYS A 88 -41.46 5.71 -1.52
N GLY A 89 -40.65 6.66 -1.09
CA GLY A 89 -39.60 6.46 -0.10
C GLY A 89 -38.36 5.73 -0.64
N ARG A 90 -38.26 5.45 -1.94
CA ARG A 90 -37.11 4.76 -2.57
C ARG A 90 -35.96 5.73 -2.74
N LEU A 91 -34.75 5.24 -2.52
CA LEU A 91 -33.54 6.04 -2.69
C LEU A 91 -33.36 6.40 -4.18
N ILE A 92 -33.35 7.70 -4.50
CA ILE A 92 -32.95 8.23 -5.80
C ILE A 92 -31.59 8.86 -5.61
N CYS A 93 -30.53 8.15 -5.92
CA CYS A 93 -29.17 8.66 -5.89
C CYS A 93 -28.35 7.89 -6.91
N ASP A 94 -27.72 8.62 -7.81
CA ASP A 94 -26.63 8.04 -8.62
C ASP A 94 -25.45 7.83 -7.67
N MET A 95 -25.29 6.60 -7.21
CA MET A 95 -24.15 6.23 -6.40
C MET A 95 -22.89 6.31 -7.26
N PRO A 96 -21.86 7.08 -6.85
CA PRO A 96 -20.58 7.05 -7.53
C PRO A 96 -19.99 5.64 -7.45
N PRO A 97 -19.14 5.25 -8.42
CA PRO A 97 -18.52 3.93 -8.40
C PRO A 97 -17.69 3.75 -7.13
N GLN A 98 -17.83 2.59 -6.50
CA GLN A 98 -17.15 2.25 -5.26
C GLN A 98 -16.55 0.85 -5.32
N LEU A 99 -15.50 0.62 -4.53
CA LEU A 99 -14.98 -0.70 -4.22
C LEU A 99 -15.61 -1.19 -2.91
N GLU A 100 -16.23 -2.34 -2.94
CA GLU A 100 -16.76 -3.01 -1.74
C GLU A 100 -15.75 -4.05 -1.24
N LEU A 101 -15.32 -3.92 0.01
CA LEU A 101 -14.38 -4.84 0.65
C LEU A 101 -15.05 -5.51 1.85
N SER A 102 -14.83 -6.81 2.01
CA SER A 102 -15.32 -7.57 3.17
C SER A 102 -14.60 -7.19 4.49
N MET A 103 -13.45 -6.51 4.39
CA MET A 103 -12.63 -6.02 5.51
C MET A 103 -11.71 -4.89 5.02
N PRO A 104 -11.24 -3.98 5.87
CA PRO A 104 -10.47 -2.81 5.46
C PRO A 104 -9.00 -3.12 5.09
N VAL A 105 -8.75 -4.19 4.35
CA VAL A 105 -7.40 -4.61 3.94
C VAL A 105 -7.39 -5.05 2.48
N MET A 106 -6.33 -4.68 1.75
CA MET A 106 -6.08 -5.08 0.37
C MET A 106 -4.61 -5.41 0.14
N PHE A 107 -4.31 -6.21 -0.88
CA PHE A 107 -2.92 -6.46 -1.30
C PHE A 107 -2.40 -5.29 -2.13
N SER A 108 -1.28 -4.72 -1.68
CA SER A 108 -0.64 -3.55 -2.30
C SER A 108 -0.07 -3.85 -3.68
N ALA A 109 0.16 -2.79 -4.45
CA ALA A 109 0.75 -2.84 -5.77
C ALA A 109 2.12 -3.54 -5.80
N MET A 110 2.19 -4.67 -6.48
CA MET A 110 3.41 -5.43 -6.75
C MET A 110 3.40 -5.88 -8.21
N SER A 111 4.35 -5.37 -9.02
CA SER A 111 4.30 -5.54 -10.47
C SER A 111 4.74 -6.93 -10.93
N TYR A 112 4.05 -7.45 -11.96
CA TYR A 112 4.50 -8.64 -12.67
C TYR A 112 5.89 -8.41 -13.29
N GLY A 113 6.79 -9.34 -13.08
CA GLY A 113 8.22 -9.21 -13.37
C GLY A 113 9.04 -8.80 -12.13
N SER A 114 8.53 -7.97 -11.22
CA SER A 114 9.15 -7.77 -9.90
C SER A 114 8.90 -8.97 -9.00
N ILE A 115 7.67 -9.47 -8.98
CA ILE A 115 7.28 -10.75 -8.38
C ILE A 115 6.86 -11.74 -9.46
N SER A 116 6.82 -13.02 -9.12
CA SER A 116 6.56 -14.12 -10.04
C SER A 116 5.08 -14.24 -10.40
N TYR A 117 4.81 -15.01 -11.46
CA TYR A 117 3.47 -15.43 -11.83
C TYR A 117 2.74 -16.12 -10.67
N ASN A 118 3.39 -17.08 -10.00
CA ASN A 118 2.78 -17.84 -8.90
C ASN A 118 2.41 -16.95 -7.71
N ALA A 119 3.21 -15.92 -7.42
CA ALA A 119 2.89 -14.95 -6.38
C ALA A 119 1.67 -14.08 -6.76
N HIS A 120 1.56 -13.65 -8.02
CA HIS A 120 0.35 -12.95 -8.50
C HIS A 120 -0.88 -13.84 -8.44
N LEU A 121 -0.78 -15.09 -8.90
CA LEU A 121 -1.89 -16.03 -8.89
C LEU A 121 -2.39 -16.31 -7.48
N SER A 122 -1.46 -16.48 -6.52
CA SER A 122 -1.81 -16.65 -5.10
C SER A 122 -2.64 -15.47 -4.58
N MET A 123 -2.21 -14.23 -4.86
CA MET A 123 -2.92 -13.03 -4.42
C MET A 123 -4.26 -12.84 -5.13
N ALA A 124 -4.34 -13.11 -6.43
CA ALA A 124 -5.57 -12.98 -7.21
C ALA A 124 -6.66 -13.95 -6.72
N ARG A 125 -6.28 -15.20 -6.44
CA ARG A 125 -7.16 -16.22 -5.87
C ARG A 125 -7.64 -15.84 -4.49
N ALA A 126 -6.72 -15.48 -3.60
CA ALA A 126 -7.05 -15.06 -2.24
C ALA A 126 -7.93 -13.81 -2.22
N ALA A 127 -7.65 -12.80 -3.05
CA ALA A 127 -8.46 -11.59 -3.13
C ALA A 127 -9.90 -11.89 -3.55
N ARG A 128 -10.09 -12.77 -4.54
CA ARG A 128 -11.41 -13.20 -5.00
C ARG A 128 -12.17 -13.95 -3.91
N GLU A 129 -11.53 -14.89 -3.23
CA GLU A 129 -12.15 -15.70 -2.17
C GLU A 129 -12.55 -14.85 -0.97
N LEU A 130 -11.70 -13.92 -0.58
CA LEU A 130 -11.92 -13.05 0.57
C LEU A 130 -12.89 -11.88 0.29
N GLY A 131 -13.21 -11.58 -0.98
CA GLY A 131 -13.98 -10.38 -1.34
C GLY A 131 -13.22 -9.09 -1.04
N ILE A 132 -11.92 -9.08 -1.33
CA ILE A 132 -11.03 -7.90 -1.26
C ILE A 132 -10.35 -7.70 -2.63
N TYR A 133 -9.36 -6.82 -2.70
CA TYR A 133 -8.66 -6.52 -3.95
C TYR A 133 -7.16 -6.76 -3.84
N TYR A 134 -6.55 -7.07 -4.98
CA TYR A 134 -5.10 -6.98 -5.16
C TYR A 134 -4.78 -5.98 -6.27
N ASN A 135 -3.62 -5.34 -6.18
CA ASN A 135 -3.16 -4.35 -7.14
C ASN A 135 -2.02 -4.94 -7.99
N THR A 136 -2.18 -4.87 -9.32
CA THR A 136 -1.20 -5.44 -10.27
C THR A 136 0.14 -4.71 -10.27
N GLY A 137 0.21 -3.49 -9.74
CA GLY A 137 1.38 -2.61 -9.92
C GLY A 137 1.56 -2.17 -11.36
N GLU A 138 2.72 -1.59 -11.66
CA GLU A 138 3.05 -0.91 -12.92
C GLU A 138 3.45 -1.83 -14.09
N GLY A 139 3.18 -3.12 -13.99
CA GLY A 139 3.65 -4.12 -14.97
C GLY A 139 2.65 -4.57 -16.02
N GLY A 140 1.50 -3.92 -16.14
CA GLY A 140 0.39 -4.43 -16.94
C GLY A 140 -0.36 -5.57 -16.22
N LEU A 141 -1.19 -6.28 -16.96
CA LEU A 141 -1.95 -7.45 -16.48
C LEU A 141 -1.68 -8.63 -17.40
N HIS A 142 -1.18 -9.74 -16.85
CA HIS A 142 -0.99 -10.97 -17.61
C HIS A 142 -2.36 -11.51 -18.06
N ASP A 143 -2.42 -12.15 -19.23
CA ASP A 143 -3.66 -12.58 -19.88
C ASP A 143 -4.53 -13.47 -18.97
N ASP A 144 -3.92 -14.40 -18.23
CA ASP A 144 -4.62 -15.32 -17.32
C ASP A 144 -5.33 -14.58 -16.16
N PHE A 145 -4.91 -13.37 -15.82
CA PHE A 145 -5.48 -12.62 -14.71
C PHE A 145 -6.66 -11.72 -15.08
N TYR A 146 -7.01 -11.62 -16.36
CA TYR A 146 -8.23 -10.90 -16.78
C TYR A 146 -9.50 -11.52 -16.15
N SER A 147 -9.49 -12.83 -15.91
CA SER A 147 -10.60 -13.53 -15.22
C SER A 147 -10.77 -13.11 -13.76
N TYR A 148 -9.77 -12.49 -13.15
CA TYR A 148 -9.79 -11.93 -11.78
C TYR A 148 -10.06 -10.43 -11.75
N GLY A 149 -10.39 -9.81 -12.88
CA GLY A 149 -10.53 -8.35 -13.02
C GLY A 149 -11.48 -7.70 -12.00
N LYS A 150 -12.54 -8.40 -11.59
CA LYS A 150 -13.49 -7.92 -10.57
C LYS A 150 -12.85 -7.68 -9.19
N ASN A 151 -11.72 -8.33 -8.90
CA ASN A 151 -10.98 -8.21 -7.64
C ASN A 151 -9.58 -7.61 -7.86
N THR A 152 -9.37 -6.95 -9.00
CA THR A 152 -8.08 -6.42 -9.42
C THR A 152 -8.12 -4.91 -9.52
N ILE A 153 -7.13 -4.23 -8.96
CA ILE A 153 -6.83 -2.82 -9.20
C ILE A 153 -5.70 -2.76 -10.22
N VAL A 154 -5.91 -2.07 -11.32
CA VAL A 154 -4.89 -1.88 -12.37
C VAL A 154 -4.19 -0.54 -12.19
N GLN A 155 -2.88 -0.47 -12.48
CA GLN A 155 -2.08 0.70 -12.17
C GLN A 155 -1.55 1.40 -13.43
N VAL A 156 -1.64 2.72 -13.45
CA VAL A 156 -1.05 3.62 -14.43
C VAL A 156 0.11 4.35 -13.77
N ALA A 157 1.34 3.96 -14.11
CA ALA A 157 2.56 4.58 -13.58
C ALA A 157 3.25 5.46 -14.62
N TYR A 158 4.39 6.01 -14.27
CA TYR A 158 5.16 6.93 -15.14
C TYR A 158 5.51 6.34 -16.51
N GLY A 159 5.89 5.04 -16.56
CA GLY A 159 6.32 4.36 -17.78
C GLY A 159 5.17 3.85 -18.66
N ARG A 160 3.93 3.92 -18.19
CA ARG A 160 2.72 3.46 -18.92
C ARG A 160 2.81 2.03 -19.44
N PHE A 161 3.60 1.16 -18.82
CA PHE A 161 3.84 -0.22 -19.27
C PHE A 161 2.53 -1.04 -19.30
N GLY A 162 2.22 -1.60 -20.48
CA GLY A 162 1.03 -2.42 -20.67
C GLY A 162 -0.31 -1.68 -20.53
N VAL A 163 -0.31 -0.34 -20.59
CA VAL A 163 -1.53 0.45 -20.45
C VAL A 163 -2.25 0.58 -21.80
N HIS A 164 -3.45 0.01 -21.88
CA HIS A 164 -4.35 0.12 -23.02
C HIS A 164 -5.82 0.02 -22.55
N SER A 165 -6.78 0.34 -23.39
CA SER A 165 -8.20 0.40 -23.04
C SER A 165 -8.73 -0.91 -22.45
N GLY A 166 -8.35 -2.06 -23.01
CA GLY A 166 -8.73 -3.38 -22.50
C GLY A 166 -8.22 -3.63 -21.07
N TYR A 167 -6.96 -3.27 -20.80
CA TYR A 167 -6.36 -3.33 -19.47
C TYR A 167 -7.10 -2.44 -18.46
N LEU A 168 -7.36 -1.18 -18.81
CA LEU A 168 -8.08 -0.23 -17.96
C LEU A 168 -9.51 -0.70 -17.63
N ASN A 169 -10.16 -1.34 -18.60
CA ASN A 169 -11.50 -1.88 -18.44
C ASN A 169 -11.54 -3.24 -17.73
N ALA A 170 -10.43 -3.95 -17.62
CA ALA A 170 -10.37 -5.23 -16.92
C ALA A 170 -10.49 -5.09 -15.39
N GLY A 171 -9.80 -4.11 -14.80
CA GLY A 171 -9.77 -3.92 -13.34
C GLY A 171 -11.08 -3.36 -12.75
N ALA A 172 -11.26 -3.53 -11.46
CA ALA A 172 -12.37 -2.92 -10.70
C ALA A 172 -12.14 -1.43 -10.43
N ALA A 173 -10.89 -1.00 -10.34
CA ALA A 173 -10.46 0.39 -10.18
C ALA A 173 -9.15 0.62 -10.93
N ILE A 174 -8.83 1.91 -11.16
CA ILE A 174 -7.57 2.34 -11.77
C ILE A 174 -6.78 3.15 -10.74
N GLU A 175 -5.51 2.80 -10.52
CA GLU A 175 -4.62 3.56 -9.64
C GLU A 175 -3.56 4.32 -10.47
N ILE A 176 -3.52 5.64 -10.34
CA ILE A 176 -2.45 6.50 -10.84
C ILE A 176 -1.33 6.49 -9.80
N LYS A 177 -0.13 6.01 -10.16
CA LYS A 177 1.02 6.01 -9.28
C LYS A 177 1.85 7.26 -9.47
N MET A 178 1.73 8.21 -8.54
CA MET A 178 2.57 9.42 -8.46
C MET A 178 3.82 9.22 -7.60
N GLY A 179 3.92 8.11 -6.88
CA GLY A 179 5.05 7.78 -6.03
C GLY A 179 4.84 6.52 -5.21
N GLN A 180 5.85 6.16 -4.44
CA GLN A 180 5.81 5.06 -3.48
C GLN A 180 6.73 5.36 -2.29
N GLY A 181 6.34 4.90 -1.10
CA GLY A 181 7.01 5.23 0.17
C GLY A 181 8.45 4.77 0.26
N ALA A 182 8.83 3.68 -0.41
CA ALA A 182 10.18 3.15 -0.38
C ALA A 182 11.20 3.99 -1.17
N LYS A 183 10.77 4.78 -2.13
CA LYS A 183 11.64 5.60 -2.99
C LYS A 183 10.91 6.83 -3.55
N PRO A 184 10.56 7.81 -2.70
CA PRO A 184 9.95 9.05 -3.17
C PRO A 184 10.83 9.76 -4.20
N GLY A 185 10.21 10.28 -5.27
CA GLY A 185 10.92 11.01 -6.32
C GLY A 185 11.79 10.17 -7.27
N ILE A 186 11.72 8.84 -7.16
CA ILE A 186 12.45 7.91 -8.05
C ILE A 186 11.47 7.04 -8.81
N GLY A 187 11.69 6.90 -10.12
CA GLY A 187 10.89 6.02 -10.98
C GLY A 187 11.12 4.52 -10.74
N GLY A 188 10.34 3.70 -11.42
CA GLY A 188 10.50 2.25 -11.42
C GLY A 188 11.69 1.81 -12.28
N HIS A 189 12.37 0.75 -11.86
CA HIS A 189 13.39 0.08 -12.67
C HIS A 189 13.22 -1.43 -12.53
N LEU A 190 12.96 -2.10 -13.64
CA LEU A 190 13.01 -3.55 -13.75
C LEU A 190 14.15 -3.92 -14.69
N PRO A 191 15.22 -4.58 -14.19
CA PRO A 191 16.35 -4.97 -15.00
C PRO A 191 15.96 -5.92 -16.13
N GLY A 192 16.59 -5.78 -17.31
CA GLY A 192 16.34 -6.60 -18.48
C GLY A 192 16.46 -8.11 -18.24
N ALA A 193 17.34 -8.52 -17.30
CA ALA A 193 17.46 -9.90 -16.87
C ALA A 193 16.17 -10.49 -16.25
N LYS A 194 15.21 -9.66 -15.84
CA LYS A 194 13.88 -10.06 -15.37
C LYS A 194 12.79 -9.89 -16.44
N ILE A 195 13.12 -9.39 -17.63
CA ILE A 195 12.19 -9.25 -18.74
C ILE A 195 12.18 -10.53 -19.54
N SER A 196 11.44 -11.54 -19.06
CA SER A 196 11.13 -12.78 -19.80
C SER A 196 10.14 -12.52 -20.94
N GLY A 197 9.87 -13.52 -21.77
CA GLY A 197 8.92 -13.42 -22.87
C GLY A 197 7.52 -12.94 -22.43
N ASP A 198 7.01 -13.49 -21.32
CA ASP A 198 5.71 -13.12 -20.79
C ASP A 198 5.70 -11.71 -20.19
N VAL A 199 6.75 -11.35 -19.44
CA VAL A 199 6.91 -10.00 -18.90
C VAL A 199 7.05 -8.98 -20.03
N SER A 200 7.80 -9.30 -21.10
CA SER A 200 7.92 -8.46 -22.28
C SER A 200 6.56 -8.19 -22.94
N ARG A 201 5.76 -9.23 -23.16
CA ARG A 201 4.40 -9.09 -23.74
C ARG A 201 3.48 -8.27 -22.83
N THR A 202 3.42 -8.64 -21.53
CA THR A 202 2.55 -7.98 -20.56
C THR A 202 2.86 -6.50 -20.38
N ARG A 203 4.15 -6.14 -20.37
CA ARG A 203 4.61 -4.74 -20.23
C ARG A 203 4.68 -3.97 -21.52
N MET A 204 4.58 -4.63 -22.68
CA MET A 204 4.79 -4.04 -24.00
C MET A 204 6.17 -3.38 -24.13
N VAL A 205 7.22 -4.08 -23.69
CA VAL A 205 8.62 -3.64 -23.77
C VAL A 205 9.47 -4.70 -24.48
N PRO A 206 10.57 -4.34 -25.16
CA PRO A 206 11.44 -5.31 -25.82
C PRO A 206 12.02 -6.34 -24.83
N LEU A 207 12.13 -7.60 -25.29
CA LEU A 207 12.74 -8.69 -24.51
C LEU A 207 14.17 -8.33 -24.10
N GLY A 208 14.52 -8.59 -22.83
CA GLY A 208 15.85 -8.38 -22.29
C GLY A 208 16.27 -6.92 -22.12
N SER A 209 15.42 -5.94 -22.47
CA SER A 209 15.70 -4.53 -22.23
C SER A 209 15.26 -4.08 -20.83
N ASP A 210 15.99 -3.15 -20.23
CA ASP A 210 15.59 -2.54 -18.98
C ASP A 210 14.28 -1.76 -19.13
N ALA A 211 13.30 -2.04 -18.27
CA ALA A 211 12.07 -1.25 -18.21
C ALA A 211 12.23 -0.14 -17.15
N ILE A 212 12.54 1.06 -17.62
CA ILE A 212 12.80 2.24 -16.78
C ILE A 212 11.59 3.18 -16.86
N SER A 213 10.98 3.46 -15.70
CA SER A 213 10.01 4.55 -15.57
C SER A 213 10.73 5.85 -15.26
N PRO A 214 10.39 7.00 -15.90
CA PRO A 214 10.95 8.28 -15.52
C PRO A 214 10.58 8.65 -14.07
N ALA A 215 11.29 9.61 -13.48
CA ALA A 215 10.98 10.06 -12.11
C ALA A 215 9.64 10.81 -12.02
N PRO A 216 9.30 11.78 -12.92
CA PRO A 216 7.98 12.39 -12.98
C PRO A 216 7.11 11.73 -14.07
N HIS A 217 5.79 11.89 -13.98
CA HIS A 217 4.94 11.78 -15.15
C HIS A 217 5.26 12.96 -16.09
N HIS A 218 5.48 12.68 -17.37
CA HIS A 218 5.84 13.71 -18.35
C HIS A 218 4.66 14.62 -18.74
N ASP A 219 3.46 14.24 -18.36
CA ASP A 219 2.20 14.91 -18.67
C ASP A 219 1.50 15.46 -17.40
N ILE A 220 2.14 15.45 -16.24
CA ILE A 220 1.56 15.92 -14.97
C ILE A 220 2.55 16.83 -14.24
N TYR A 221 2.33 18.13 -14.30
CA TYR A 221 3.12 19.16 -13.64
C TYR A 221 2.28 20.07 -12.72
N SER A 222 0.95 19.86 -12.70
CA SER A 222 -0.01 20.63 -11.90
C SER A 222 -1.18 19.76 -11.47
N ILE A 223 -2.03 20.27 -10.58
CA ILE A 223 -3.30 19.62 -10.19
C ILE A 223 -4.26 19.56 -11.38
N GLU A 224 -4.22 20.53 -12.28
CA GLU A 224 -5.02 20.59 -13.51
C GLU A 224 -4.63 19.46 -14.47
N ASP A 225 -3.34 19.21 -14.62
CA ASP A 225 -2.86 18.08 -15.45
C ASP A 225 -3.28 16.74 -14.84
N LEU A 226 -3.15 16.59 -13.52
CA LEU A 226 -3.66 15.41 -12.82
C LEU A 226 -5.16 15.24 -13.04
N ARG A 227 -5.95 16.32 -12.99
CA ARG A 227 -7.39 16.29 -13.27
C ARG A 227 -7.67 15.80 -14.69
N GLN A 228 -6.92 16.25 -15.69
CA GLN A 228 -7.09 15.78 -17.07
C GLN A 228 -6.87 14.27 -17.17
N LEU A 229 -5.82 13.72 -16.55
CA LEU A 229 -5.60 12.28 -16.54
C LEU A 229 -6.72 11.54 -15.80
N VAL A 230 -7.15 12.02 -14.63
CA VAL A 230 -8.26 11.42 -13.87
C VAL A 230 -9.54 11.38 -14.72
N MET A 231 -9.88 12.48 -15.41
CA MET A 231 -11.06 12.55 -16.26
C MET A 231 -10.95 11.60 -17.45
N SER A 232 -9.80 11.56 -18.14
CA SER A 232 -9.55 10.65 -19.26
C SER A 232 -9.70 9.17 -18.87
N LEU A 233 -9.20 8.79 -17.68
CA LEU A 233 -9.35 7.43 -17.17
C LEU A 233 -10.81 7.11 -16.79
N LYS A 234 -11.54 8.05 -16.24
CA LYS A 234 -12.99 7.91 -15.99
C LYS A 234 -13.76 7.76 -17.29
N GLU A 235 -13.44 8.55 -18.31
CA GLU A 235 -14.09 8.49 -19.61
C GLU A 235 -13.88 7.14 -20.32
N VAL A 236 -12.63 6.65 -20.35
CA VAL A 236 -12.31 5.33 -20.92
C VAL A 236 -13.12 4.19 -20.29
N THR A 237 -13.47 4.32 -19.00
CA THR A 237 -14.28 3.32 -18.26
C THR A 237 -15.76 3.66 -18.22
N GLY A 238 -16.22 4.67 -18.93
CA GLY A 238 -17.60 5.14 -18.92
C GLY A 238 -18.06 5.57 -17.53
N TYR A 239 -17.16 6.14 -16.72
CA TYR A 239 -17.41 6.58 -15.34
C TYR A 239 -17.87 5.46 -14.38
N LYS A 240 -17.60 4.20 -14.71
CA LYS A 240 -18.06 3.04 -13.92
C LYS A 240 -17.05 2.57 -12.87
N LYS A 241 -15.85 3.13 -12.86
CA LYS A 241 -14.75 2.70 -11.97
C LYS A 241 -14.19 3.87 -11.19
N PRO A 242 -13.88 3.69 -9.90
CA PRO A 242 -13.19 4.72 -9.14
C PRO A 242 -11.74 4.84 -9.60
N VAL A 243 -11.21 6.06 -9.52
CA VAL A 243 -9.81 6.39 -9.80
C VAL A 243 -9.11 6.70 -8.49
N ILE A 244 -8.03 5.96 -8.24
CA ILE A 244 -7.15 6.09 -7.07
C ILE A 244 -5.93 6.91 -7.50
N VAL A 245 -5.46 7.81 -6.64
CA VAL A 245 -4.16 8.47 -6.81
C VAL A 245 -3.25 8.07 -5.65
N LYS A 246 -2.15 7.36 -5.98
CA LYS A 246 -1.17 6.90 -5.01
C LYS A 246 0.03 7.82 -4.95
N VAL A 247 0.35 8.30 -3.75
CA VAL A 247 1.48 9.19 -3.45
C VAL A 247 2.37 8.64 -2.34
N ALA A 248 3.64 9.02 -2.35
CA ALA A 248 4.52 8.79 -1.21
C ALA A 248 4.18 9.78 -0.08
N ALA A 249 4.29 9.32 1.15
CA ALA A 249 4.23 10.19 2.32
C ALA A 249 5.51 11.03 2.39
N VAL A 250 5.38 12.32 2.11
CA VAL A 250 6.45 13.32 2.10
C VAL A 250 5.99 14.59 2.81
N HIS A 251 6.88 15.59 2.96
CA HIS A 251 6.49 16.90 3.49
C HIS A 251 5.34 17.51 2.65
N ASN A 252 4.51 18.32 3.28
CA ASN A 252 3.32 18.92 2.67
C ASN A 252 2.26 17.95 2.14
N ILE A 253 2.30 16.68 2.58
CA ILE A 253 1.36 15.65 2.10
C ILE A 253 -0.11 16.04 2.27
N ALA A 254 -0.44 16.85 3.27
CA ALA A 254 -1.82 17.34 3.49
C ALA A 254 -2.28 18.23 2.33
N ALA A 255 -1.47 19.20 1.91
CA ALA A 255 -1.77 20.06 0.76
C ALA A 255 -1.83 19.26 -0.56
N ILE A 256 -0.92 18.30 -0.74
CA ILE A 256 -0.93 17.38 -1.89
C ILE A 256 -2.25 16.60 -1.93
N ALA A 257 -2.70 16.06 -0.80
CA ALA A 257 -3.95 15.31 -0.70
C ALA A 257 -5.18 16.20 -1.00
N GLY A 258 -5.20 17.44 -0.52
CA GLY A 258 -6.22 18.43 -0.85
C GLY A 258 -6.29 18.70 -2.36
N GLY A 259 -5.14 18.83 -3.03
CA GLY A 259 -5.04 18.96 -4.47
C GLY A 259 -5.57 17.73 -5.21
N ILE A 260 -5.20 16.53 -4.76
CA ILE A 260 -5.69 15.26 -5.34
C ILE A 260 -7.21 15.16 -5.20
N ALA A 261 -7.78 15.47 -4.05
CA ALA A 261 -9.22 15.46 -3.85
C ALA A 261 -9.94 16.40 -4.83
N ARG A 262 -9.34 17.58 -5.10
CA ARG A 262 -9.88 18.57 -6.06
C ARG A 262 -9.66 18.21 -7.51
N SER A 263 -8.70 17.31 -7.81
CA SER A 263 -8.51 16.80 -9.18
C SER A 263 -9.67 15.90 -9.65
N GLY A 264 -10.55 15.48 -8.73
CA GLY A 264 -11.67 14.59 -9.03
C GLY A 264 -11.35 13.10 -8.85
N ALA A 265 -10.22 12.76 -8.25
CA ALA A 265 -9.92 11.40 -7.79
C ALA A 265 -10.98 10.96 -6.75
N ASP A 266 -11.24 9.66 -6.69
CA ASP A 266 -12.21 9.08 -5.76
C ASP A 266 -11.55 8.54 -4.49
N ILE A 267 -10.27 8.17 -4.60
CA ILE A 267 -9.50 7.56 -3.52
C ILE A 267 -8.07 8.10 -3.53
N ILE A 268 -7.52 8.36 -2.36
CA ILE A 268 -6.10 8.72 -2.16
C ILE A 268 -5.40 7.55 -1.48
N ALA A 269 -4.32 7.03 -2.06
CA ALA A 269 -3.49 6.02 -1.44
C ALA A 269 -2.16 6.64 -0.97
N ILE A 270 -1.91 6.64 0.35
CA ILE A 270 -0.71 7.20 0.97
C ILE A 270 0.25 6.05 1.31
N ASP A 271 1.44 6.07 0.73
CA ASP A 271 2.47 5.04 0.94
C ASP A 271 3.62 5.61 1.78
N GLY A 272 3.79 5.09 2.99
CA GLY A 272 4.71 5.62 4.01
C GLY A 272 6.17 5.20 3.84
N PHE A 273 7.05 5.94 4.51
CA PHE A 273 8.52 5.80 4.52
C PHE A 273 9.03 4.37 4.69
N ARG A 274 8.36 3.54 5.50
CA ARG A 274 8.75 2.14 5.72
C ARG A 274 8.14 1.15 4.73
N GLY A 275 7.48 1.64 3.68
CA GLY A 275 6.94 0.82 2.60
C GLY A 275 8.00 -0.03 1.93
N GLY A 276 7.60 -1.21 1.45
CA GLY A 276 8.49 -2.14 0.76
C GLY A 276 8.62 -1.87 -0.73
N THR A 277 9.70 -2.36 -1.33
CA THR A 277 9.92 -2.33 -2.78
C THR A 277 10.77 -3.53 -3.24
N GLY A 278 10.65 -3.91 -4.51
CA GLY A 278 11.53 -4.92 -5.11
C GLY A 278 12.96 -4.43 -5.34
N ALA A 279 13.14 -3.14 -5.63
CA ALA A 279 14.45 -2.51 -5.81
C ALA A 279 14.37 -1.00 -5.54
N ALA A 280 15.30 -0.47 -4.76
CA ALA A 280 15.49 0.95 -4.52
C ALA A 280 16.95 1.29 -4.24
N PRO A 281 17.41 2.52 -4.57
CA PRO A 281 18.66 3.04 -4.03
C PRO A 281 18.60 3.04 -2.50
N THR A 282 19.58 2.42 -1.86
CA THR A 282 19.61 2.24 -0.38
C THR A 282 19.48 3.57 0.35
N ARG A 283 20.18 4.62 -0.11
CA ARG A 283 20.15 5.93 0.54
C ARG A 283 18.79 6.61 0.47
N ILE A 284 18.09 6.47 -0.64
CA ILE A 284 16.71 6.99 -0.78
C ILE A 284 15.76 6.22 0.16
N ARG A 285 15.78 4.88 0.10
CA ARG A 285 14.92 4.03 0.94
C ARG A 285 15.09 4.33 2.43
N ASP A 286 16.31 4.61 2.87
CA ASP A 286 16.64 4.72 4.29
C ASP A 286 16.55 6.16 4.84
N ASN A 287 16.38 7.18 3.98
CA ASN A 287 16.50 8.57 4.44
C ASN A 287 15.41 9.51 3.87
N VAL A 288 14.55 9.06 2.95
CA VAL A 288 13.57 9.95 2.28
C VAL A 288 12.15 9.50 2.54
N GLY A 289 11.30 10.42 2.97
CA GLY A 289 9.89 10.19 3.29
C GLY A 289 9.57 10.38 4.77
N ILE A 290 8.29 10.27 5.12
CA ILE A 290 7.79 10.36 6.50
C ILE A 290 6.96 9.13 6.86
N PRO A 291 6.84 8.79 8.15
CA PRO A 291 5.99 7.71 8.62
C PRO A 291 4.52 7.91 8.20
N VAL A 292 3.88 6.83 7.77
CA VAL A 292 2.50 6.89 7.27
C VAL A 292 1.51 7.34 8.34
N GLU A 293 1.78 7.04 9.59
CA GLU A 293 0.92 7.38 10.73
C GLU A 293 0.78 8.90 10.86
N LEU A 294 1.89 9.62 10.78
CA LEU A 294 1.92 11.09 10.83
C LEU A 294 1.30 11.69 9.55
N ALA A 295 1.61 11.11 8.40
CA ALA A 295 1.03 11.53 7.12
C ALA A 295 -0.49 11.39 7.09
N LEU A 296 -1.00 10.23 7.52
CA LEU A 296 -2.44 9.96 7.59
C LEU A 296 -3.15 10.95 8.50
N ALA A 297 -2.62 11.16 9.70
CA ALA A 297 -3.22 12.07 10.67
C ALA A 297 -3.31 13.51 10.15
N ALA A 298 -2.25 13.98 9.47
CA ALA A 298 -2.22 15.29 8.86
C ALA A 298 -3.20 15.43 7.68
N VAL A 299 -3.26 14.42 6.81
CA VAL A 299 -4.15 14.39 5.64
C VAL A 299 -5.63 14.35 6.06
N ASP A 300 -6.00 13.43 6.96
CA ASP A 300 -7.40 13.31 7.41
C ASP A 300 -7.87 14.60 8.08
N ARG A 301 -7.01 15.24 8.91
CA ARG A 301 -7.31 16.51 9.53
C ARG A 301 -7.54 17.60 8.49
N SER A 302 -6.59 17.81 7.59
CA SER A 302 -6.67 18.85 6.55
C SER A 302 -7.93 18.69 5.68
N LEU A 303 -8.22 17.47 5.21
CA LEU A 303 -9.42 17.23 4.39
C LEU A 303 -10.72 17.49 5.16
N ARG A 304 -10.75 17.27 6.49
CA ARG A 304 -11.89 17.61 7.36
C ARG A 304 -12.02 19.11 7.55
N GLU A 305 -10.93 19.81 7.84
CA GLU A 305 -10.88 21.26 8.00
C GLU A 305 -11.32 21.99 6.72
N GLU A 306 -10.96 21.43 5.57
CA GLU A 306 -11.37 21.93 4.24
C GLU A 306 -12.80 21.52 3.84
N GLY A 307 -13.48 20.67 4.63
CA GLY A 307 -14.84 20.19 4.34
C GLY A 307 -14.94 19.26 3.13
N ILE A 308 -13.82 18.65 2.69
CA ILE A 308 -13.77 17.79 1.50
C ILE A 308 -13.43 16.31 1.81
N ARG A 309 -13.37 15.92 3.09
CA ARG A 309 -13.03 14.55 3.50
C ARG A 309 -13.96 13.49 2.89
N ASP A 310 -15.21 13.81 2.67
CA ASP A 310 -16.22 12.91 2.09
C ASP A 310 -16.15 12.83 0.55
N ASN A 311 -15.32 13.65 -0.08
CA ASN A 311 -15.09 13.60 -1.52
C ASN A 311 -14.13 12.45 -1.93
N VAL A 312 -13.37 11.89 -0.98
CA VAL A 312 -12.38 10.86 -1.22
C VAL A 312 -12.33 9.86 -0.08
N SER A 313 -12.01 8.62 -0.37
CA SER A 313 -11.54 7.64 0.61
C SER A 313 -10.02 7.68 0.73
N ILE A 314 -9.48 7.28 1.89
CA ILE A 314 -8.04 7.23 2.16
C ILE A 314 -7.61 5.78 2.36
N ILE A 315 -6.67 5.31 1.55
CA ILE A 315 -5.95 4.06 1.75
C ILE A 315 -4.55 4.38 2.26
N VAL A 316 -4.05 3.61 3.22
CA VAL A 316 -2.68 3.76 3.72
C VAL A 316 -1.89 2.48 3.56
N GLY A 317 -0.61 2.61 3.23
CA GLY A 317 0.36 1.52 3.16
C GLY A 317 1.71 1.93 3.73
N GLY A 318 2.55 0.94 3.98
CA GLY A 318 3.88 1.16 4.58
C GLY A 318 3.93 0.77 6.06
N SER A 319 4.38 -0.46 6.31
CA SER A 319 4.52 -1.06 7.64
C SER A 319 3.21 -1.36 8.38
N ILE A 320 2.20 -1.79 7.67
CA ILE A 320 1.03 -2.46 8.29
C ILE A 320 1.42 -3.93 8.50
N ARG A 321 1.48 -4.38 9.75
CA ARG A 321 2.10 -5.66 10.16
C ARG A 321 1.10 -6.61 10.81
N SER A 322 -0.02 -6.05 11.34
CA SER A 322 -1.01 -6.80 12.11
C SER A 322 -2.40 -6.17 11.99
N SER A 323 -3.41 -6.91 12.43
CA SER A 323 -4.78 -6.44 12.59
C SER A 323 -4.89 -5.20 13.48
N ALA A 324 -4.07 -5.11 14.53
CA ALA A 324 -4.04 -3.94 15.42
C ALA A 324 -3.54 -2.68 14.70
N ASP A 325 -2.55 -2.79 13.80
CA ASP A 325 -2.11 -1.66 12.99
C ASP A 325 -3.25 -1.18 12.06
N VAL A 326 -4.04 -2.11 11.51
CA VAL A 326 -5.23 -1.79 10.69
C VAL A 326 -6.27 -1.02 11.50
N VAL A 327 -6.63 -1.50 12.68
CA VAL A 327 -7.59 -0.85 13.57
C VAL A 327 -7.13 0.55 13.95
N LYS A 328 -5.87 0.73 14.32
CA LYS A 328 -5.27 2.04 14.62
C LYS A 328 -5.27 2.97 13.40
N ALA A 329 -4.98 2.45 12.21
CA ALA A 329 -5.03 3.23 10.97
C ALA A 329 -6.46 3.73 10.67
N VAL A 330 -7.47 2.87 10.83
CA VAL A 330 -8.88 3.26 10.67
C VAL A 330 -9.27 4.31 11.71
N ALA A 331 -8.89 4.15 12.96
CA ALA A 331 -9.14 5.12 14.02
C ALA A 331 -8.44 6.48 13.76
N LEU A 332 -7.27 6.50 13.11
CA LEU A 332 -6.60 7.73 12.68
C LEU A 332 -7.26 8.40 11.46
N GLY A 333 -8.10 7.68 10.70
CA GLY A 333 -8.84 8.24 9.58
C GLY A 333 -8.68 7.50 8.25
N ALA A 334 -8.00 6.36 8.18
CA ALA A 334 -7.98 5.53 6.97
C ALA A 334 -9.33 4.85 6.74
N ASP A 335 -9.70 4.67 5.48
CA ASP A 335 -10.84 3.82 5.07
C ASP A 335 -10.39 2.37 4.87
N ALA A 336 -9.16 2.14 4.42
CA ALA A 336 -8.56 0.81 4.28
C ALA A 336 -7.02 0.86 4.31
N CYS A 337 -6.40 -0.31 4.39
CA CYS A 337 -4.96 -0.50 4.40
C CYS A 337 -4.48 -1.35 3.22
N TYR A 338 -3.36 -0.95 2.63
CA TYR A 338 -2.57 -1.77 1.74
C TYR A 338 -1.51 -2.56 2.52
N ILE A 339 -1.43 -3.87 2.29
CA ILE A 339 -0.36 -4.73 2.80
C ILE A 339 0.45 -5.32 1.65
N ALA A 340 1.76 -5.34 1.78
CA ALA A 340 2.68 -6.02 0.86
C ALA A 340 3.55 -7.02 1.58
N THR A 341 4.43 -6.56 2.47
CA THR A 341 5.38 -7.41 3.17
C THR A 341 4.70 -8.51 3.99
N ALA A 342 3.60 -8.20 4.69
CA ALA A 342 2.83 -9.19 5.44
C ALA A 342 2.27 -10.30 4.52
N ALA A 343 1.75 -9.92 3.34
CA ALA A 343 1.28 -10.88 2.36
C ALA A 343 2.42 -11.76 1.80
N LEU A 344 3.59 -11.17 1.52
CA LEU A 344 4.75 -11.92 1.06
C LEU A 344 5.26 -12.89 2.14
N LEU A 345 5.26 -12.48 3.42
CA LEU A 345 5.61 -13.34 4.55
C LEU A 345 4.66 -14.53 4.67
N ALA A 346 3.36 -14.31 4.52
CA ALA A 346 2.37 -15.40 4.52
C ALA A 346 2.65 -16.43 3.42
N MET A 347 3.09 -15.99 2.24
CA MET A 347 3.49 -16.88 1.13
C MET A 347 4.88 -17.52 1.31
N GLY A 348 5.59 -17.27 2.43
CA GLY A 348 6.89 -17.89 2.73
C GLY A 348 8.11 -17.00 2.49
N CYS A 349 7.98 -15.69 2.35
CA CYS A 349 9.11 -14.77 2.28
C CYS A 349 9.89 -14.75 3.61
N HIS A 350 11.21 -14.82 3.57
CA HIS A 350 12.08 -14.81 4.75
C HIS A 350 12.84 -13.48 4.96
N LEU A 351 12.39 -12.39 4.30
CA LEU A 351 13.01 -11.06 4.40
C LEU A 351 14.52 -11.03 4.12
N CYS A 352 15.01 -11.88 3.22
CA CYS A 352 16.43 -11.92 2.85
C CYS A 352 16.93 -10.65 2.11
N ARG A 353 16.00 -9.75 1.72
CA ARG A 353 16.28 -8.46 1.08
C ARG A 353 17.12 -8.53 -0.19
N SER A 354 17.01 -9.64 -0.93
CA SER A 354 17.72 -9.88 -2.19
C SER A 354 16.82 -9.81 -3.43
N CYS A 355 15.63 -9.20 -3.32
CA CYS A 355 14.63 -9.16 -4.39
C CYS A 355 15.16 -8.49 -5.67
N GLN A 356 16.02 -7.45 -5.53
CA GLN A 356 16.65 -6.75 -6.66
C GLN A 356 17.54 -7.63 -7.52
N THR A 357 18.02 -8.76 -6.98
CA THR A 357 18.92 -9.67 -7.72
C THR A 357 18.17 -10.60 -8.68
N GLY A 358 16.85 -10.76 -8.52
CA GLY A 358 16.06 -11.76 -9.26
C GLY A 358 16.34 -13.21 -8.87
N LYS A 359 17.11 -13.44 -7.79
CA LYS A 359 17.51 -14.78 -7.30
C LYS A 359 16.76 -15.16 -6.01
N CYS A 360 15.46 -14.86 -5.96
CA CYS A 360 14.64 -15.20 -4.79
C CYS A 360 14.48 -16.70 -4.67
N SER A 361 15.07 -17.30 -3.63
CA SER A 361 15.01 -18.74 -3.39
C SER A 361 13.62 -19.27 -3.02
N TRP A 362 12.67 -18.38 -2.74
CA TRP A 362 11.30 -18.70 -2.32
C TRP A 362 10.28 -18.59 -3.45
N GLY A 363 10.74 -18.43 -4.71
CA GLY A 363 9.85 -18.35 -5.87
C GLY A 363 9.03 -17.05 -5.98
N ILE A 364 9.22 -16.08 -5.09
CA ILE A 364 8.37 -14.87 -5.02
C ILE A 364 8.90 -13.75 -5.94
N ALA A 365 10.14 -13.28 -5.73
CA ALA A 365 10.70 -12.12 -6.45
C ALA A 365 11.71 -12.56 -7.52
N THR A 366 11.31 -13.46 -8.40
CA THR A 366 12.14 -14.05 -9.46
C THR A 366 11.30 -14.33 -10.70
N GLN A 367 11.97 -14.45 -11.87
CA GLN A 367 11.37 -14.91 -13.12
C GLN A 367 12.06 -16.18 -13.63
N ARG A 368 12.96 -16.78 -12.85
CA ARG A 368 13.62 -18.03 -13.18
C ARG A 368 12.69 -19.20 -12.91
N GLU A 369 12.37 -19.99 -13.92
CA GLU A 369 11.40 -21.10 -13.83
C GLU A 369 11.71 -22.05 -12.68
N GLU A 370 13.00 -22.42 -12.53
CA GLU A 370 13.48 -23.33 -11.47
C GLU A 370 13.30 -22.77 -10.03
N LEU A 371 13.16 -21.45 -9.92
CA LEU A 371 12.87 -20.79 -8.63
C LEU A 371 11.39 -20.50 -8.47
N VAL A 372 10.69 -20.08 -9.54
CA VAL A 372 9.25 -19.82 -9.52
C VAL A 372 8.46 -21.06 -9.07
N SER A 373 8.86 -22.25 -9.54
CA SER A 373 8.23 -23.51 -9.18
C SER A 373 8.26 -23.86 -7.68
N ARG A 374 9.09 -23.18 -6.89
CA ARG A 374 9.17 -23.36 -5.43
C ARG A 374 7.99 -22.76 -4.66
N LEU A 375 7.25 -21.83 -5.26
CA LEU A 375 6.02 -21.29 -4.71
C LEU A 375 4.84 -22.00 -5.38
N ASP A 376 4.16 -22.86 -4.63
CA ASP A 376 2.87 -23.40 -5.03
C ASP A 376 1.79 -22.34 -4.87
N PRO A 377 1.09 -21.92 -5.94
CA PRO A 377 0.07 -20.87 -5.86
C PRO A 377 -1.17 -21.30 -5.06
N ASP A 378 -1.49 -22.57 -4.97
CA ASP A 378 -2.62 -23.05 -4.16
C ASP A 378 -2.31 -22.92 -2.67
N GLU A 379 -1.13 -23.36 -2.24
CA GLU A 379 -0.67 -23.15 -0.87
C GLU A 379 -0.47 -21.68 -0.55
N GLY A 380 0.11 -20.90 -1.45
CA GLY A 380 0.27 -19.45 -1.30
C GLY A 380 -1.06 -18.74 -1.11
N SER A 381 -2.09 -19.10 -1.88
CA SER A 381 -3.44 -18.57 -1.74
C SER A 381 -4.07 -18.96 -0.40
N LEU A 382 -4.01 -20.23 -0.02
CA LEU A 382 -4.54 -20.72 1.25
C LEU A 382 -3.94 -19.98 2.45
N ARG A 383 -2.63 -19.79 2.46
CA ARG A 383 -1.94 -19.05 3.54
C ARG A 383 -2.37 -17.58 3.61
N LEU A 384 -2.60 -16.93 2.47
CA LEU A 384 -3.12 -15.57 2.42
C LEU A 384 -4.55 -15.50 2.95
N VAL A 385 -5.41 -16.44 2.57
CA VAL A 385 -6.80 -16.55 3.07
C VAL A 385 -6.79 -16.75 4.59
N ASN A 386 -5.95 -17.66 5.09
CA ASN A 386 -5.83 -17.92 6.54
C ASN A 386 -5.37 -16.66 7.30
N LEU A 387 -4.34 -15.96 6.80
CA LEU A 387 -3.87 -14.72 7.42
C LEU A 387 -4.98 -13.67 7.50
N MET A 388 -5.68 -13.43 6.39
CA MET A 388 -6.73 -12.41 6.34
C MET A 388 -7.94 -12.81 7.17
N THR A 389 -8.29 -14.09 7.23
CA THR A 389 -9.36 -14.61 8.08
C THR A 389 -9.02 -14.39 9.55
N ALA A 390 -7.80 -14.71 9.97
CA ALA A 390 -7.33 -14.45 11.33
C ALA A 390 -7.38 -12.95 11.65
N TRP A 391 -6.87 -12.08 10.78
CA TRP A 391 -6.95 -10.63 10.98
C TRP A 391 -8.39 -10.12 11.07
N LYS A 392 -9.30 -10.68 10.27
CA LYS A 392 -10.73 -10.31 10.33
C LYS A 392 -11.34 -10.67 11.68
N HIS A 393 -10.99 -11.81 12.26
CA HIS A 393 -11.43 -12.20 13.61
C HIS A 393 -10.84 -11.26 14.67
N GLU A 394 -9.55 -11.00 14.65
CA GLU A 394 -8.87 -10.09 15.58
C GLU A 394 -9.40 -8.65 15.49
N ILE A 395 -9.73 -8.15 14.27
CA ILE A 395 -10.38 -6.85 14.09
C ILE A 395 -11.73 -6.82 14.82
N LYS A 396 -12.53 -7.88 14.70
CA LYS A 396 -13.82 -7.97 15.41
C LYS A 396 -13.63 -8.02 16.92
N GLU A 397 -12.64 -8.76 17.43
CA GLU A 397 -12.31 -8.81 18.85
C GLU A 397 -11.89 -7.44 19.38
N LEU A 398 -11.01 -6.73 18.66
CA LEU A 398 -10.59 -5.38 19.01
C LEU A 398 -11.77 -4.41 19.01
N MET A 399 -12.65 -4.47 18.01
CA MET A 399 -13.87 -3.66 17.93
C MET A 399 -14.82 -3.99 19.09
N GLY A 400 -15.03 -5.26 19.37
CA GLY A 400 -15.85 -5.71 20.51
C GLY A 400 -15.32 -5.21 21.85
N GLY A 401 -13.99 -5.29 22.05
CA GLY A 401 -13.31 -4.75 23.23
C GLY A 401 -13.44 -3.21 23.38
N MET A 402 -13.68 -2.50 22.30
CA MET A 402 -13.98 -1.06 22.28
C MET A 402 -15.47 -0.73 22.43
N GLY A 403 -16.37 -1.73 22.36
CA GLY A 403 -17.81 -1.52 22.31
C GLY A 403 -18.32 -0.97 20.97
N ILE A 404 -17.64 -1.28 19.86
CA ILE A 404 -17.96 -0.83 18.50
C ILE A 404 -18.31 -2.03 17.64
N ASN A 405 -19.46 -2.03 16.99
CA ASN A 405 -19.95 -3.12 16.14
C ASN A 405 -19.76 -2.90 14.64
N SER A 406 -19.27 -1.73 14.23
CA SER A 406 -19.03 -1.40 12.81
C SER A 406 -17.69 -0.70 12.64
N ILE A 407 -16.88 -1.17 11.69
CA ILE A 407 -15.59 -0.57 11.37
C ILE A 407 -15.74 0.88 10.86
N GLU A 408 -16.86 1.21 10.22
CA GLU A 408 -17.17 2.56 9.76
C GLU A 408 -17.34 3.54 10.94
N ALA A 409 -17.85 3.08 12.10
CA ALA A 409 -17.98 3.90 13.30
C ALA A 409 -16.62 4.18 13.97
N LEU A 410 -15.60 3.37 13.67
CA LEU A 410 -14.24 3.57 14.16
C LEU A 410 -13.49 4.62 13.34
N ARG A 411 -13.85 4.83 12.07
CA ARG A 411 -13.10 5.68 11.13
C ARG A 411 -12.96 7.12 11.63
N GLY A 412 -11.70 7.51 11.87
CA GLY A 412 -11.36 8.85 12.35
C GLY A 412 -11.77 9.11 13.80
N ASN A 413 -12.16 8.09 14.53
CA ASN A 413 -12.46 8.18 15.97
C ASN A 413 -11.17 8.10 16.79
N ARG A 414 -10.43 9.20 16.83
CA ARG A 414 -9.15 9.30 17.52
C ARG A 414 -9.28 9.26 19.05
N LEU A 415 -10.49 9.45 19.59
CA LEU A 415 -10.75 9.30 21.02
C LEU A 415 -10.52 7.89 21.56
N ILE A 416 -10.55 6.90 20.65
CA ILE A 416 -10.21 5.50 20.96
C ILE A 416 -8.70 5.30 21.15
N LEU A 417 -7.85 6.23 20.70
CA LEU A 417 -6.40 6.07 20.74
C LEU A 417 -5.77 6.88 21.89
N ARG A 418 -4.69 6.32 22.45
CA ARG A 418 -3.81 6.97 23.41
C ARG A 418 -2.37 6.79 23.01
N GLY A 419 -1.58 7.86 23.18
CA GLY A 419 -0.15 7.85 22.92
C GLY A 419 0.68 7.47 24.13
N ILE A 420 1.72 6.66 23.92
CA ILE A 420 2.72 6.32 24.94
C ILE A 420 4.12 6.55 24.38
N GLY A 421 4.99 7.22 25.16
CA GLY A 421 6.35 7.53 24.72
C GLY A 421 6.41 8.45 23.48
N LEU A 422 5.42 9.32 23.33
CA LEU A 422 5.32 10.39 22.33
C LEU A 422 5.52 11.73 23.02
N ASN A 423 6.14 12.68 22.32
CA ASN A 423 6.21 14.07 22.78
C ASN A 423 4.90 14.84 22.45
N GLU A 424 4.76 16.03 23.02
CA GLU A 424 3.54 16.85 22.85
C GLU A 424 3.23 17.15 21.39
N LYS A 425 4.26 17.43 20.57
CA LYS A 425 4.08 17.74 19.15
C LYS A 425 3.62 16.52 18.34
N GLU A 426 4.13 15.35 18.66
CA GLU A 426 3.67 14.09 18.03
C GLU A 426 2.22 13.77 18.40
N LEU A 427 1.84 13.96 19.67
CA LEU A 427 0.46 13.82 20.13
C LEU A 427 -0.48 14.80 19.41
N GLU A 428 -0.07 16.08 19.28
CA GLU A 428 -0.82 17.11 18.55
C GLU A 428 -1.00 16.74 17.07
N ILE A 429 0.07 16.29 16.39
CA ILE A 429 -0.01 15.89 14.98
C ILE A 429 -0.94 14.70 14.81
N LEU A 430 -0.81 13.67 15.64
CA LEU A 430 -1.67 12.50 15.62
C LEU A 430 -3.11 12.83 16.06
N GLY A 431 -3.31 13.89 16.83
CA GLY A 431 -4.61 14.30 17.37
C GLY A 431 -5.14 13.32 18.42
N ILE A 432 -4.25 12.76 19.24
CA ILE A 432 -4.57 11.82 20.31
C ILE A 432 -4.05 12.31 21.65
N PHE A 433 -4.63 11.81 22.75
CA PHE A 433 -4.18 12.15 24.10
C PHE A 433 -3.10 11.20 24.60
N HIS A 434 -2.36 11.63 25.61
CA HIS A 434 -1.40 10.78 26.30
C HIS A 434 -2.13 9.65 27.05
N ALA A 435 -1.49 8.47 27.20
CA ALA A 435 -2.11 7.31 27.83
C ALA A 435 -2.48 7.52 29.31
N GLY A 436 -1.93 8.51 29.96
CA GLY A 436 -2.26 8.87 31.34
C GLY A 436 -3.28 10.00 31.49
N ALA A 437 -3.89 10.45 30.36
CA ALA A 437 -4.87 11.55 30.39
C ALA A 437 -6.31 11.03 30.41
#